data_704e490ec9abe8b45e4c78a14306f15b
#
_entry.id   704e490ec9abe8b45e4c78a14306f15b
#
_cell.length_a   1.000
_cell.length_b   1.000
_cell.length_c   1.000
_cell.angle_alpha   90.00
_cell.angle_beta   90.00
_cell.angle_gamma   90.00
#
_symmetry.space_group_name_H-M   'P 1'
#
loop_
_entity.id
_entity.type
_entity.pdbx_description
1 polymer ?
#
loop_
_entity_poly.entity_id
_entity_poly.type
_entity_poly.pdbx_seq_one_letter_code
_entity_poly.pdbx_strand_id
1 'polypeptide(L)'
;RANTCLASVDRFSTAGVVDGGRETAAAQKLSTDLRVKTPGLHQRVINLSGGNQQKVVLAKWLCCEADILIFDEPTRGIDVGSKVEIYQLINRLAAEGKAILMISSELPEILGMSDRILVMNRGRLAGEFTATEATQEKILHCALGAHAA
;
A
#
# COMPACT_ATOMS: atom_id res chain seq x y z
N ARG A 1 -2.81 -18.44 -1.52
CA ARG A 1 -1.48 -18.71 -0.97
C ARG A 1 -0.39 -18.24 -1.94
N ALA A 2 -0.23 -18.86 -3.10
CA ALA A 2 0.83 -18.53 -4.05
C ALA A 2 0.96 -17.03 -4.37
N ASN A 3 -0.16 -16.33 -4.56
CA ASN A 3 -0.13 -14.89 -4.83
C ASN A 3 0.48 -14.05 -3.69
N THR A 4 0.36 -14.48 -2.46
CA THR A 4 0.90 -13.78 -1.29
C THR A 4 2.42 -13.92 -1.19
N CYS A 5 2.97 -15.09 -1.52
CA CYS A 5 4.38 -15.41 -1.34
C CYS A 5 5.22 -15.30 -2.62
N LEU A 6 4.57 -15.01 -3.76
CA LEU A 6 5.22 -15.04 -5.09
C LEU A 6 6.46 -14.13 -5.20
N ALA A 7 6.38 -12.92 -4.61
CA ALA A 7 7.48 -11.95 -4.68
C ALA A 7 8.64 -12.27 -3.73
N SER A 8 8.47 -13.26 -2.84
CA SER A 8 9.45 -13.66 -1.83
C SER A 8 9.64 -15.18 -1.77
N VAL A 9 9.43 -15.86 -2.89
CA VAL A 9 9.49 -17.34 -2.96
C VAL A 9 10.85 -17.90 -2.51
N ASP A 10 11.92 -17.15 -2.74
CA ASP A 10 13.28 -17.55 -2.34
C ASP A 10 13.41 -17.69 -0.81
N ARG A 11 12.64 -16.93 -0.03
CA ARG A 11 12.62 -17.02 1.45
C ARG A 11 12.04 -18.34 1.96
N PHE A 12 11.24 -18.99 1.14
CA PHE A 12 10.58 -20.26 1.41
C PHE A 12 11.21 -21.42 0.68
N SER A 13 12.30 -21.18 -0.06
CA SER A 13 12.97 -22.20 -0.87
C SER A 13 14.28 -22.64 -0.24
N THR A 14 14.58 -23.94 -0.34
CA THR A 14 15.87 -24.53 0.03
C THR A 14 16.31 -25.43 -1.13
N ALA A 15 17.49 -25.18 -1.68
CA ALA A 15 18.02 -25.91 -2.85
C ALA A 15 17.02 -25.97 -4.03
N GLY A 16 16.27 -24.88 -4.27
CA GLY A 16 15.29 -24.79 -5.37
C GLY A 16 13.94 -25.46 -5.09
N VAL A 17 13.75 -26.03 -3.89
CA VAL A 17 12.47 -26.64 -3.49
C VAL A 17 11.75 -25.73 -2.50
N VAL A 18 10.48 -25.40 -2.80
CA VAL A 18 9.65 -24.55 -1.94
C VAL A 18 9.11 -25.36 -0.77
N ASP A 19 9.33 -24.87 0.47
CA ASP A 19 8.70 -25.39 1.67
C ASP A 19 7.24 -24.89 1.75
N GLY A 20 6.32 -25.73 1.33
CA GLY A 20 4.89 -25.43 1.31
C GLY A 20 4.29 -25.19 2.72
N GLY A 21 4.91 -25.73 3.77
CA GLY A 21 4.50 -25.50 5.15
C GLY A 21 4.82 -24.06 5.61
N ARG A 22 6.06 -23.62 5.40
CA ARG A 22 6.50 -22.26 5.69
C ARG A 22 5.74 -21.22 4.86
N GLU A 23 5.56 -21.48 3.56
CA GLU A 23 4.77 -20.63 2.67
C GLU A 23 3.32 -20.49 3.17
N THR A 24 2.69 -21.60 3.55
CA THR A 24 1.31 -21.61 4.05
C THR A 24 1.19 -20.82 5.36
N ALA A 25 2.12 -21.02 6.29
CA ALA A 25 2.12 -20.31 7.58
C ALA A 25 2.28 -18.79 7.39
N ALA A 26 3.17 -18.35 6.51
CA ALA A 26 3.36 -16.93 6.19
C ALA A 26 2.10 -16.32 5.54
N ALA A 27 1.53 -17.00 4.57
CA ALA A 27 0.31 -16.55 3.90
C ALA A 27 -0.88 -16.48 4.87
N GLN A 28 -1.01 -17.44 5.78
CA GLN A 28 -2.07 -17.43 6.81
C GLN A 28 -1.89 -16.25 7.76
N LYS A 29 -0.66 -16.00 8.24
CA LYS A 29 -0.36 -14.86 9.10
C LYS A 29 -0.75 -13.56 8.45
N LEU A 30 -0.27 -13.29 7.23
CA LEU A 30 -0.57 -12.06 6.49
C LEU A 30 -2.06 -11.91 6.18
N SER A 31 -2.75 -13.00 5.84
CA SER A 31 -4.20 -12.99 5.62
C SER A 31 -4.96 -12.57 6.87
N THR A 32 -4.50 -13.04 8.04
CA THR A 32 -5.09 -12.69 9.35
C THR A 32 -4.76 -11.25 9.73
N ASP A 33 -3.50 -10.83 9.63
CA ASP A 33 -3.03 -9.49 9.98
C ASP A 33 -3.71 -8.39 9.15
N LEU A 34 -3.96 -8.67 7.88
CA LEU A 34 -4.66 -7.77 6.95
C LEU A 34 -6.18 -7.97 6.95
N ARG A 35 -6.70 -8.87 7.78
CA ARG A 35 -8.14 -9.17 7.86
C ARG A 35 -8.74 -9.45 6.47
N VAL A 36 -8.05 -10.29 5.66
CA VAL A 36 -8.56 -10.69 4.34
C VAL A 36 -9.78 -11.60 4.53
N LYS A 37 -10.93 -11.14 4.07
CA LYS A 37 -12.17 -11.95 4.12
C LYS A 37 -12.14 -12.96 2.99
N THR A 38 -11.80 -14.21 3.31
CA THR A 38 -11.70 -15.33 2.38
C THR A 38 -12.15 -16.63 3.03
N PRO A 39 -12.78 -17.56 2.28
CA PRO A 39 -13.10 -18.90 2.78
C PRO A 39 -11.86 -19.73 3.11
N GLY A 40 -10.68 -19.37 2.55
CA GLY A 40 -9.43 -20.07 2.79
C GLY A 40 -8.34 -19.66 1.80
N LEU A 41 -7.09 -20.08 2.08
CA LEU A 41 -5.90 -19.70 1.29
C LEU A 41 -5.89 -20.26 -0.14
N HIS A 42 -6.74 -21.19 -0.48
CA HIS A 42 -6.88 -21.77 -1.82
C HIS A 42 -7.87 -20.99 -2.71
N GLN A 43 -8.62 -20.04 -2.13
CA GLN A 43 -9.54 -19.21 -2.89
C GLN A 43 -8.79 -18.42 -3.97
N ARG A 44 -9.35 -18.42 -5.18
CA ARG A 44 -8.81 -17.58 -6.28
C ARG A 44 -9.07 -16.12 -5.96
N VAL A 45 -8.03 -15.27 -6.11
CA VAL A 45 -8.09 -13.83 -5.76
C VAL A 45 -9.19 -13.11 -6.56
N ILE A 46 -9.39 -13.48 -7.82
CA ILE A 46 -10.44 -12.89 -8.67
C ILE A 46 -11.86 -13.03 -8.09
N ASN A 47 -12.09 -14.00 -7.22
CA ASN A 47 -13.39 -14.22 -6.58
C ASN A 47 -13.55 -13.45 -5.25
N LEU A 48 -12.56 -12.66 -4.85
CA LEU A 48 -12.63 -11.78 -3.68
C LEU A 48 -13.19 -10.41 -4.08
N SER A 49 -13.76 -9.68 -3.10
CA SER A 49 -14.11 -8.27 -3.30
C SER A 49 -12.85 -7.42 -3.60
N GLY A 50 -13.03 -6.28 -4.27
CA GLY A 50 -11.92 -5.39 -4.64
C GLY A 50 -10.99 -5.04 -3.47
N GLY A 51 -11.56 -4.67 -2.32
CA GLY A 51 -10.78 -4.39 -1.11
C GLY A 51 -9.99 -5.60 -0.60
N ASN A 52 -10.53 -6.82 -0.70
CA ASN A 52 -9.79 -8.03 -0.33
C ASN A 52 -8.73 -8.42 -1.37
N GLN A 53 -8.97 -8.16 -2.66
CA GLN A 53 -7.94 -8.29 -3.70
C GLN A 53 -6.77 -7.36 -3.43
N GLN A 54 -7.05 -6.08 -3.10
CA GLN A 54 -6.02 -5.09 -2.75
C GLN A 54 -5.20 -5.54 -1.53
N LYS A 55 -5.85 -6.05 -0.49
CA LYS A 55 -5.15 -6.61 0.69
C LYS A 55 -4.24 -7.79 0.33
N VAL A 56 -4.60 -8.64 -0.63
CA VAL A 56 -3.73 -9.72 -1.11
C VAL A 56 -2.51 -9.16 -1.86
N VAL A 57 -2.69 -8.08 -2.63
CA VAL A 57 -1.56 -7.39 -3.28
C VAL A 57 -0.63 -6.79 -2.23
N LEU A 58 -1.17 -6.14 -1.21
CA LEU A 58 -0.38 -5.61 -0.08
C LEU A 58 0.35 -6.73 0.66
N ALA A 59 -0.33 -7.84 0.96
CA ALA A 59 0.27 -9.02 1.59
C ALA A 59 1.47 -9.54 0.83
N LYS A 60 1.41 -9.55 -0.51
CA LYS A 60 2.53 -10.00 -1.37
C LYS A 60 3.79 -9.17 -1.13
N TRP A 61 3.67 -7.86 -1.06
CA TRP A 61 4.82 -6.97 -0.86
C TRP A 61 5.29 -6.93 0.59
N LEU A 62 4.37 -7.01 1.56
CA LEU A 62 4.73 -7.13 2.97
C LEU A 62 5.46 -8.45 3.28
N CYS A 63 5.18 -9.51 2.54
CA CYS A 63 5.91 -10.77 2.63
C CYS A 63 7.41 -10.63 2.31
N CYS A 64 7.81 -9.59 1.58
CA CYS A 64 9.21 -9.29 1.25
C CYS A 64 9.98 -8.67 2.43
N GLU A 65 9.29 -8.20 3.49
CA GLU A 65 9.87 -7.53 4.66
C GLU A 65 10.75 -6.31 4.33
N ALA A 66 10.43 -5.61 3.25
CA ALA A 66 11.13 -4.41 2.83
C ALA A 66 11.04 -3.30 3.89
N ASP A 67 12.09 -2.48 3.99
CA ASP A 67 12.11 -1.32 4.90
C ASP A 67 11.50 -0.07 4.26
N ILE A 68 11.45 -0.01 2.93
CA ILE A 68 10.84 1.06 2.15
C ILE A 68 9.67 0.47 1.36
N LEU A 69 8.50 1.04 1.51
CA LEU A 69 7.28 0.60 0.84
C LEU A 69 6.72 1.73 -0.03
N ILE A 70 6.50 1.42 -1.30
CA ILE A 70 5.89 2.35 -2.26
C ILE A 70 4.49 1.85 -2.58
N PHE A 71 3.49 2.69 -2.27
CA PHE A 71 2.09 2.44 -2.56
C PHE A 71 1.61 3.39 -3.65
N ASP A 72 1.25 2.85 -4.80
CA ASP A 72 0.71 3.59 -5.93
C ASP A 72 -0.81 3.38 -5.99
N GLU A 73 -1.57 4.47 -5.74
CA GLU A 73 -3.03 4.48 -5.69
C GLU A 73 -3.62 3.34 -4.82
N PRO A 74 -3.19 3.18 -3.55
CA PRO A 74 -3.48 1.99 -2.76
C PRO A 74 -4.97 1.79 -2.46
N THR A 75 -5.78 2.85 -2.58
CA THR A 75 -7.21 2.83 -2.23
C THR A 75 -8.13 3.05 -3.43
N ARG A 76 -7.56 3.07 -4.64
CA ARG A 76 -8.34 3.33 -5.85
C ARG A 76 -9.33 2.21 -6.14
N GLY A 77 -10.58 2.57 -6.35
CA GLY A 77 -11.63 1.63 -6.77
C GLY A 77 -12.13 0.69 -5.68
N ILE A 78 -11.84 0.96 -4.41
CA ILE A 78 -12.35 0.19 -3.27
C ILE A 78 -13.37 1.00 -2.46
N ASP A 79 -14.18 0.31 -1.68
CA ASP A 79 -15.19 0.93 -0.81
C ASP A 79 -14.57 1.67 0.38
N VAL A 80 -15.33 2.61 0.97
CA VAL A 80 -14.87 3.47 2.08
C VAL A 80 -14.38 2.66 3.28
N GLY A 81 -15.06 1.57 3.63
CA GLY A 81 -14.66 0.72 4.75
C GLY A 81 -13.29 0.08 4.51
N SER A 82 -13.07 -0.43 3.31
CA SER A 82 -11.77 -1.00 2.90
C SER A 82 -10.66 0.06 2.84
N LYS A 83 -10.96 1.31 2.44
CA LYS A 83 -9.99 2.42 2.51
C LYS A 83 -9.47 2.64 3.91
N VAL A 84 -10.38 2.74 4.89
CA VAL A 84 -10.01 2.94 6.31
C VAL A 84 -9.08 1.83 6.80
N GLU A 85 -9.36 0.58 6.44
CA GLU A 85 -8.50 -0.54 6.84
C GLU A 85 -7.09 -0.46 6.22
N ILE A 86 -6.96 0.04 4.98
CA ILE A 86 -5.66 0.27 4.34
C ILE A 86 -4.91 1.44 5.01
N TYR A 87 -5.58 2.54 5.35
CA TYR A 87 -4.96 3.65 6.08
C TYR A 87 -4.44 3.20 7.44
N GLN A 88 -5.21 2.41 8.18
CA GLN A 88 -4.77 1.83 9.45
C GLN A 88 -3.55 0.93 9.29
N LEU A 89 -3.48 0.17 8.20
CA LEU A 89 -2.32 -0.65 7.88
C LEU A 89 -1.08 0.21 7.61
N ILE A 90 -1.20 1.22 6.76
CA ILE A 90 -0.10 2.13 6.39
C ILE A 90 0.44 2.83 7.65
N ASN A 91 -0.44 3.37 8.50
CA ASN A 91 -0.06 4.04 9.74
C ASN A 91 0.65 3.07 10.72
N ARG A 92 0.19 1.82 10.81
CA ARG A 92 0.86 0.80 11.63
C ARG A 92 2.28 0.50 11.11
N LEU A 93 2.44 0.33 9.80
CA LEU A 93 3.75 0.08 9.19
C LEU A 93 4.72 1.24 9.41
N ALA A 94 4.25 2.49 9.30
CA ALA A 94 5.03 3.68 9.62
C ALA A 94 5.44 3.70 11.12
N ALA A 95 4.53 3.36 12.02
CA ALA A 95 4.80 3.25 13.45
C ALA A 95 5.80 2.12 13.79
N GLU A 96 5.85 1.07 12.95
CA GLU A 96 6.85 -0.02 13.04
C GLU A 96 8.22 0.39 12.45
N GLY A 97 8.37 1.65 11.99
CA GLY A 97 9.63 2.20 11.48
C GLY A 97 9.85 1.99 9.98
N LYS A 98 8.84 1.56 9.22
CA LYS A 98 8.95 1.46 7.77
C LYS A 98 8.86 2.85 7.12
N ALA A 99 9.70 3.10 6.11
CA ALA A 99 9.57 4.29 5.28
C ALA A 99 8.46 4.08 4.24
N ILE A 100 7.50 5.02 4.19
CA ILE A 100 6.34 4.92 3.31
C ILE A 100 6.40 6.02 2.25
N LEU A 101 6.31 5.66 0.98
CA LEU A 101 6.04 6.56 -0.12
C LEU A 101 4.66 6.22 -0.68
N MET A 102 3.69 7.11 -0.49
CA MET A 102 2.35 6.95 -1.01
C MET A 102 2.13 7.89 -2.20
N ILE A 103 1.67 7.35 -3.31
CA ILE A 103 1.25 8.10 -4.49
C ILE A 103 -0.27 8.02 -4.54
N SER A 104 -0.93 9.16 -4.60
CA SER A 104 -2.39 9.23 -4.66
C SER A 104 -2.85 10.47 -5.44
N SER A 105 -3.95 10.34 -6.14
CA SER A 105 -4.68 11.45 -6.77
C SER A 105 -5.79 12.01 -5.88
N GLU A 106 -6.06 11.39 -4.73
CA GLU A 106 -7.10 11.81 -3.79
C GLU A 106 -6.52 12.78 -2.74
N LEU A 107 -6.82 14.07 -2.86
CA LEU A 107 -6.31 15.11 -1.95
C LEU A 107 -6.64 14.85 -0.46
N PRO A 108 -7.86 14.40 -0.10
CA PRO A 108 -8.14 14.08 1.30
C PRO A 108 -7.24 12.97 1.86
N GLU A 109 -6.87 11.97 1.03
CA GLU A 109 -5.96 10.91 1.42
C GLU A 109 -4.57 11.46 1.68
N ILE A 110 -4.02 12.25 0.75
CA ILE A 110 -2.71 12.87 0.87
C ILE A 110 -2.64 13.75 2.13
N LEU A 111 -3.60 14.63 2.32
CA LEU A 111 -3.65 15.56 3.47
C LEU A 111 -3.82 14.85 4.81
N GLY A 112 -4.55 13.72 4.82
CA GLY A 112 -4.83 12.97 6.05
C GLY A 112 -3.77 11.95 6.45
N MET A 113 -2.89 11.57 5.52
CA MET A 113 -1.98 10.43 5.71
C MET A 113 -0.50 10.78 5.66
N SER A 114 -0.14 11.97 5.15
CA SER A 114 1.26 12.28 4.85
C SER A 114 1.85 13.28 5.83
N ASP A 115 3.09 13.04 6.28
CA ASP A 115 3.89 14.01 7.05
C ASP A 115 4.55 15.04 6.13
N ARG A 116 4.87 14.62 4.90
CA ARG A 116 5.50 15.42 3.85
C ARG A 116 4.88 15.12 2.50
N ILE A 117 4.58 16.16 1.74
CA ILE A 117 3.87 16.07 0.46
C ILE A 117 4.74 16.65 -0.64
N LEU A 118 4.97 15.84 -1.67
CA LEU A 118 5.65 16.24 -2.90
C LEU A 118 4.61 16.33 -4.03
N VAL A 119 4.54 17.48 -4.68
CA VAL A 119 3.60 17.70 -5.79
C VAL A 119 4.33 17.62 -7.10
N MET A 120 3.86 16.75 -7.98
CA MET A 120 4.42 16.57 -9.33
C MET A 120 3.55 17.27 -10.37
N ASN A 121 4.22 17.93 -11.34
CA ASN A 121 3.58 18.48 -12.54
C ASN A 121 4.46 18.20 -13.76
N ARG A 122 3.90 17.56 -14.78
CA ARG A 122 4.57 17.24 -16.05
C ARG A 122 5.95 16.60 -15.88
N GLY A 123 6.05 15.63 -14.93
CA GLY A 123 7.28 14.90 -14.67
C GLY A 123 8.34 15.66 -13.86
N ARG A 124 7.99 16.81 -13.27
CA ARG A 124 8.88 17.63 -12.44
C ARG A 124 8.27 17.85 -11.06
N LEU A 125 9.13 17.98 -10.06
CA LEU A 125 8.70 18.42 -8.73
C LEU A 125 8.29 19.88 -8.81
N ALA A 126 7.02 20.16 -8.52
CA ALA A 126 6.43 21.50 -8.60
C ALA A 126 6.26 22.16 -7.23
N GLY A 127 6.21 21.36 -6.16
CA GLY A 127 6.10 21.88 -4.79
C GLY A 127 6.39 20.81 -3.76
N GLU A 128 6.75 21.27 -2.56
CA GLU A 128 6.97 20.45 -1.38
C GLU A 128 6.33 21.15 -0.18
N PHE A 129 5.60 20.39 0.65
CA PHE A 129 4.88 20.89 1.82
C PHE A 129 5.03 19.92 2.99
N THR A 130 5.11 20.45 4.19
CA THR A 130 4.85 19.67 5.41
C THR A 130 3.35 19.48 5.60
N ALA A 131 2.95 18.51 6.43
CA ALA A 131 1.54 18.27 6.77
C ALA A 131 0.81 19.54 7.29
N THR A 132 1.54 20.38 8.04
CA THR A 132 0.99 21.60 8.66
C THR A 132 0.84 22.76 7.67
N GLU A 133 1.63 22.80 6.62
CA GLU A 133 1.64 23.87 5.60
C GLU A 133 0.73 23.56 4.42
N ALA A 134 0.46 22.27 4.20
CA ALA A 134 -0.30 21.80 3.05
C ALA A 134 -1.78 22.18 3.16
N THR A 135 -2.30 22.74 2.09
CA THR A 135 -3.74 22.92 1.87
C THR A 135 -4.11 22.40 0.50
N GLN A 136 -5.39 22.03 0.35
CA GLN A 136 -5.89 21.57 -0.94
C GLN A 136 -5.60 22.59 -2.06
N GLU A 137 -5.78 23.88 -1.77
CA GLU A 137 -5.54 24.97 -2.72
C GLU A 137 -4.08 25.06 -3.16
N LYS A 138 -3.14 25.00 -2.21
CA LYS A 138 -1.70 25.04 -2.49
C LYS A 138 -1.25 23.86 -3.34
N ILE A 139 -1.71 22.65 -2.99
CA ILE A 139 -1.39 21.43 -3.75
C ILE A 139 -1.93 21.55 -5.18
N LEU A 140 -3.21 21.93 -5.36
CA LEU A 140 -3.81 22.11 -6.67
C LEU A 140 -3.10 23.19 -7.49
N HIS A 141 -2.75 24.32 -6.89
CA HIS A 141 -2.02 25.39 -7.54
C HIS A 141 -0.71 24.89 -8.14
N CYS A 142 0.10 24.15 -7.34
CA CYS A 142 1.33 23.54 -7.82
C CYS A 142 1.08 22.47 -8.90
N ALA A 143 0.08 21.62 -8.70
CA ALA A 143 -0.26 20.55 -9.63
C ALA A 143 -0.73 21.06 -11.00
N LEU A 144 -1.38 22.22 -11.06
CA LEU A 144 -1.82 22.86 -12.29
C LEU A 144 -0.72 23.67 -12.98
N GLY A 145 0.44 23.86 -12.32
CA GLY A 145 1.56 24.63 -12.88
C GLY A 145 1.31 26.13 -12.88
N ALA A 146 0.36 26.60 -12.07
CA ALA A 146 0.20 28.04 -11.83
C ALA A 146 1.37 28.48 -10.96
N HIS A 147 2.38 29.10 -11.56
CA HIS A 147 3.41 29.78 -10.80
C HIS A 147 2.78 30.92 -10.03
N ALA A 148 3.09 31.07 -8.76
CA ALA A 148 2.82 32.31 -8.07
C ALA A 148 3.50 33.43 -8.86
N ALA A 149 2.69 34.36 -9.37
CA ALA A 149 3.18 35.57 -9.98
C ALA A 149 3.82 36.44 -8.90
#